data_855255ec0b63419bb4ace0e2732395a1
#
_entry.id   855255ec0b63419bb4ace0e2732395a1
#
_cell.length_a   1.000
_cell.length_b   1.000
_cell.length_c   1.000
_cell.angle_alpha   90.00
_cell.angle_beta   90.00
_cell.angle_gamma   90.00
#
_symmetry.space_group_name_H-M   'P 1'
#
loop_
_entity.id
_entity.type
_entity.pdbx_description
1 polymer ?
#
loop_
_entity_poly.entity_id
_entity_poly.type
_entity_poly.pdbx_seq_one_letter_code
_entity_poly.pdbx_strand_id
1 'polypeptide(L)'
;MRRVAQPPAHFEVELGQPTPRDGRTETAWRAVRRVGPDGTMQPLRFATLQAANAHAERLRPKETRVVAVERDGWRRVVDAAGT
;
A
#
# COMPACT_ATOMS: atom_id res chain seq x y z
N MET A 1 -8.73 -26.45 -15.15
CA MET A 1 -9.07 -26.43 -13.72
C MET A 1 -9.22 -24.98 -13.26
N ARG A 2 -10.34 -24.66 -12.64
CA ARG A 2 -10.59 -23.29 -12.19
C ARG A 2 -9.83 -23.01 -10.91
N ARG A 3 -9.08 -21.93 -10.92
CA ARG A 3 -8.36 -21.48 -9.74
C ARG A 3 -9.33 -20.86 -8.74
N VAL A 4 -9.32 -21.33 -7.54
CA VAL A 4 -10.14 -20.74 -6.48
C VAL A 4 -9.49 -19.44 -6.03
N ALA A 5 -10.27 -18.34 -6.06
CA ALA A 5 -9.79 -17.06 -5.59
C ALA A 5 -9.58 -17.13 -4.08
N GLN A 6 -8.37 -16.80 -3.63
CA GLN A 6 -8.04 -16.74 -2.22
C GLN A 6 -7.94 -15.29 -1.77
N PRO A 7 -8.33 -14.98 -0.51
CA PRO A 7 -8.15 -13.63 -0.01
C PRO A 7 -6.66 -13.28 0.09
N PRO A 8 -6.30 -12.00 -0.05
CA PRO A 8 -4.93 -11.57 0.16
C PRO A 8 -4.45 -11.91 1.57
N ALA A 9 -3.13 -12.05 1.74
CA ALA A 9 -2.55 -12.26 3.05
C ALA A 9 -2.75 -11.05 3.95
N HIS A 10 -2.60 -9.84 3.38
CA HIS A 10 -2.80 -8.58 4.08
C HIS A 10 -2.89 -7.44 3.07
N PHE A 11 -3.14 -6.24 3.58
CA PHE A 11 -3.14 -5.02 2.79
C PHE A 11 -2.10 -4.05 3.34
N GLU A 12 -1.55 -3.22 2.47
CA GLU A 12 -0.63 -2.16 2.84
C GLU A 12 -1.08 -0.86 2.21
N VAL A 13 -0.69 0.26 2.82
CA VAL A 13 -0.92 1.59 2.25
C VAL A 13 0.42 2.10 1.74
N GLU A 14 0.44 2.62 0.52
CA GLU A 14 1.62 3.25 -0.05
C GLU A 14 1.40 4.74 -0.20
N LEU A 15 2.46 5.50 0.05
CA LEU A 15 2.49 6.94 -0.18
C LEU A 15 3.21 7.21 -1.49
N GLY A 16 2.59 8.06 -2.31
CA GLY A 16 3.18 8.54 -3.54
C GLY A 16 4.01 9.79 -3.30
N GLN A 17 5.21 9.81 -3.84
CA GLN A 17 6.10 10.95 -3.75
C GLN A 17 6.54 11.36 -5.15
N PRO A 18 6.31 12.64 -5.56
CA PRO A 18 6.77 13.09 -6.85
C PRO A 18 8.29 13.03 -6.92
N THR A 19 8.82 12.43 -7.96
CA THR A 19 10.25 12.27 -8.15
C THR A 19 10.61 12.73 -9.55
N PRO A 20 11.49 13.74 -9.70
CA PRO A 20 11.93 14.17 -11.03
C PRO A 20 12.82 13.11 -11.67
N ARG A 21 12.57 12.84 -12.95
CA ARG A 21 13.32 11.86 -13.70
C ARG A 21 13.28 12.19 -15.19
N ASP A 22 14.44 12.44 -15.78
CA ASP A 22 14.59 12.70 -17.21
C ASP A 22 13.64 13.79 -17.74
N GLY A 23 13.53 14.92 -17.01
CA GLY A 23 12.66 16.02 -17.38
C GLY A 23 11.17 15.76 -17.13
N ARG A 24 10.82 14.64 -16.51
CA ARG A 24 9.45 14.28 -16.15
C ARG A 24 9.32 14.18 -14.65
N THR A 25 8.09 14.26 -14.17
CA THR A 25 7.77 13.94 -12.78
C THR A 25 7.09 12.58 -12.75
N GLU A 26 7.71 11.64 -12.06
CA GLU A 26 7.15 10.32 -11.83
C GLU A 26 6.77 10.19 -10.35
N THR A 27 5.82 9.32 -10.06
CA THR A 27 5.43 9.05 -8.68
C THR A 27 6.15 7.80 -8.19
N ALA A 28 6.96 7.97 -7.16
CA ALA A 28 7.59 6.85 -6.45
C ALA A 28 6.67 6.44 -5.30
N TRP A 29 6.40 5.16 -5.16
CA TRP A 29 5.51 4.63 -4.15
C TRP A 29 6.28 3.92 -3.05
N ARG A 30 5.96 4.24 -1.81
CA ARG A 30 6.57 3.63 -0.63
C ARG A 30 5.50 3.14 0.33
N ALA A 31 5.67 1.92 0.82
CA ALA A 31 4.80 1.40 1.86
C ALA A 31 4.94 2.23 3.14
N VAL A 32 3.81 2.55 3.75
CA VAL A 32 3.78 3.16 5.07
C VAL A 32 4.37 2.16 6.06
N ARG A 33 5.26 2.62 6.91
CA ARG A 33 5.98 1.78 7.86
C ARG A 33 5.79 2.27 9.29
N ARG A 34 6.02 1.37 10.22
CA ARG A 34 6.06 1.71 11.63
C ARG A 34 7.26 1.02 12.29
N VAL A 35 7.67 1.52 13.44
CA VAL A 35 8.71 0.88 14.25
C VAL A 35 8.11 -0.33 14.94
N GLY A 36 8.67 -1.51 14.70
CA GLY A 36 8.26 -2.73 15.36
C GLY A 36 8.80 -2.84 16.79
N PRO A 37 8.40 -3.91 17.51
CA PRO A 37 8.82 -4.09 18.90
C PRO A 37 10.33 -4.23 19.07
N ASP A 38 11.02 -4.69 18.05
CA ASP A 38 12.47 -4.86 18.04
C ASP A 38 13.23 -3.60 17.60
N GLY A 39 12.53 -2.50 17.36
CA GLY A 39 13.13 -1.25 16.91
C GLY A 39 13.36 -1.15 15.41
N THR A 40 13.04 -2.18 14.63
CA THR A 40 13.18 -2.13 13.18
C THR A 40 11.94 -1.54 12.52
N MET A 41 12.13 -0.89 11.37
CA MET A 41 11.03 -0.38 10.56
C MET A 41 10.39 -1.52 9.79
N GLN A 42 9.07 -1.65 9.91
CA GLN A 42 8.30 -2.69 9.25
C GLN A 42 7.12 -2.09 8.50
N PRO A 43 6.72 -2.67 7.36
CA PRO A 43 5.51 -2.22 6.69
C PRO A 43 4.29 -2.37 7.60
N LEU A 44 3.43 -1.36 7.61
CA LEU A 44 2.18 -1.42 8.35
C LEU A 44 1.20 -2.29 7.58
N ARG A 45 0.73 -3.36 8.21
CA ARG A 45 -0.15 -4.35 7.58
C ARG A 45 -1.56 -4.25 8.13
N PHE A 46 -2.52 -4.40 7.24
CA PHE A 46 -3.94 -4.36 7.57
C PHE A 46 -4.59 -5.67 7.15
N ALA A 47 -5.45 -6.20 8.01
CA ALA A 47 -6.14 -7.46 7.73
C ALA A 47 -7.24 -7.29 6.68
N THR A 48 -7.82 -6.10 6.56
CA THR A 48 -8.95 -5.84 5.66
C THR A 48 -8.70 -4.62 4.80
N LEU A 49 -9.34 -4.61 3.63
CA LEU A 49 -9.32 -3.44 2.74
C LEU A 49 -9.91 -2.22 3.44
N GLN A 50 -10.96 -2.41 4.21
CA GLN A 50 -11.62 -1.31 4.92
C GLN A 50 -10.67 -0.63 5.91
N ALA A 51 -9.89 -1.40 6.67
CA ALA A 51 -8.93 -0.85 7.62
C ALA A 51 -7.81 -0.09 6.90
N ALA A 52 -7.32 -0.62 5.78
CA ALA A 52 -6.31 0.04 4.98
C ALA A 52 -6.82 1.35 4.40
N ASN A 53 -8.04 1.35 3.88
CA ASN A 53 -8.66 2.57 3.34
C ASN A 53 -8.85 3.63 4.41
N ALA A 54 -9.26 3.23 5.62
CA ALA A 54 -9.43 4.16 6.73
C ALA A 54 -8.11 4.83 7.09
N HIS A 55 -7.02 4.08 7.05
CA HIS A 55 -5.69 4.63 7.30
C HIS A 55 -5.27 5.59 6.18
N ALA A 56 -5.50 5.22 4.92
CA ALA A 56 -5.19 6.08 3.79
C ALA A 56 -5.93 7.42 3.88
N GLU A 57 -7.18 7.41 4.32
CA GLU A 57 -7.97 8.62 4.52
C GLU A 57 -7.31 9.58 5.53
N ARG A 58 -6.70 9.03 6.57
CA ARG A 58 -6.01 9.85 7.59
C ARG A 58 -4.76 10.54 7.05
N LEU A 59 -4.22 10.06 5.95
CA LEU A 59 -3.00 10.61 5.36
C LEU A 59 -3.29 11.74 4.37
N ARG A 60 -4.56 12.03 4.09
CA ARG A 60 -4.90 13.14 3.20
C ARG A 60 -4.30 14.45 3.69
N PRO A 61 -3.90 15.34 2.80
CA PRO A 61 -4.04 15.32 1.34
C PRO A 61 -2.92 14.58 0.59
N LYS A 62 -2.10 13.81 1.28
CA LYS A 62 -1.03 13.05 0.63
C LYS A 62 -1.61 12.03 -0.34
N GLU A 63 -0.92 11.83 -1.45
CA GLU A 63 -1.32 10.83 -2.44
C GLU A 63 -1.07 9.44 -1.88
N THR A 64 -2.10 8.61 -1.87
CA THR A 64 -2.03 7.26 -1.31
C THR A 64 -2.67 6.25 -2.24
N ARG A 65 -2.27 5.00 -2.08
CA ARG A 65 -2.96 3.87 -2.70
C ARG A 65 -2.91 2.68 -1.77
N VAL A 66 -3.89 1.79 -1.90
CA VAL A 66 -3.95 0.56 -1.12
C VAL A 66 -3.51 -0.59 -2.00
N VAL A 67 -2.65 -1.43 -1.46
CA VAL A 67 -2.08 -2.57 -2.16
C VAL A 67 -2.49 -3.84 -1.42
N ALA A 68 -3.04 -4.80 -2.15
CA ALA A 68 -3.27 -6.14 -1.65
C ALA A 68 -2.00 -6.96 -1.85
N VAL A 69 -1.56 -7.62 -0.80
CA VAL A 69 -0.38 -8.49 -0.85
C VAL A 69 -0.86 -9.92 -0.75
N GLU A 70 -0.65 -10.68 -1.81
CA GLU A 70 -1.03 -12.09 -1.86
C GLU A 70 -0.05 -12.93 -1.04
N ARG A 71 -0.45 -14.18 -0.76
CA ARG A 71 0.38 -15.08 0.06
C ARG A 71 1.72 -15.41 -0.57
N ASP A 72 1.79 -15.37 -1.88
CA ASP A 72 3.03 -15.61 -2.61
C ASP A 72 3.90 -14.35 -2.76
N GLY A 73 3.46 -13.24 -2.14
CA GLY A 73 4.18 -11.96 -2.23
C GLY A 73 3.76 -11.09 -3.39
N TRP A 74 2.85 -11.55 -4.25
CA TRP A 74 2.35 -10.75 -5.35
C TRP A 74 1.59 -9.53 -4.82
N ARG A 75 1.88 -8.37 -5.40
CA ARG A 75 1.29 -7.10 -4.99
C ARG A 75 0.45 -6.52 -6.12
N ARG A 76 -0.74 -6.03 -5.78
CA ARG A 76 -1.59 -5.35 -6.75
C ARG A 76 -2.31 -4.18 -6.10
N VAL A 77 -2.45 -3.10 -6.84
CA VAL A 77 -3.18 -1.94 -6.37
C VAL A 77 -4.67 -2.26 -6.42
N VAL A 78 -5.36 -2.09 -5.31
CA VAL A 78 -6.80 -2.35 -5.20
C VAL A 78 -7.61 -1.08 -5.00
N ASP A 79 -6.97 0.00 -4.56
CA ASP A 79 -7.63 1.29 -4.42
C ASP A 79 -6.58 2.39 -4.54
N ALA A 80 -6.92 3.45 -5.25
CA ALA A 80 -6.08 4.62 -5.39
C ALA A 80 -6.85 5.83 -4.90
N ALA A 81 -6.56 6.28 -3.66
CA ALA A 81 -7.20 7.44 -3.10
C ALA A 81 -6.71 8.70 -3.82
N GLY A 82 -7.62 9.65 -4.03
CA GLY A 82 -7.31 10.91 -4.67
C GLY A 82 -7.63 10.99 -6.16
N THR A 83 -8.14 9.92 -6.71
CA THR A 83 -8.62 9.92 -8.11
C THR A 83 -10.08 10.34 -8.19
#